data_87a86b5ca081b96027ee1388e78ff8b8
#
_entry.id   87a86b5ca081b96027ee1388e78ff8b8
#
_cell.length_a   1.000
_cell.length_b   1.000
_cell.length_c   1.000
_cell.angle_alpha   90.00
_cell.angle_beta   90.00
_cell.angle_gamma   90.00
#
_symmetry.space_group_name_H-M   'P 1'
#
loop_
_entity.id
_entity.type
_entity.pdbx_description
1 polymer ?
#
loop_
_entity_poly.entity_id
_entity_poly.type
_entity_poly.pdbx_seq_one_letter_code
_entity_poly.pdbx_strand_id
1 'polypeptide(L)'
;MEKNDILNSDWTVRRSAAGNPNTPVDTLVELAKDSYWTVRRSAAGNPNTPVGTLVELAKDSYCDVRSSAAGNPNTPVGTLVELAKDSYCDVRSSAAGNPNTPVGTLVELAKDSYCDVRRSAAGNPNTPVGTLVELAKDSDCDVRSSAAGNPNTPVGTLVELAKDSYCYVRISAAGNPNTPVGTLVELAKDSYCYVRISAAGNPNTPVDTLVELAKDSYCYVRRSAAGNPNTPVGTLVELAKDSDCDVRISAAGNPNTPGYKPIEDEFIVSETYVAIKGTNHIWYKHNYPNVDPFYTCGCFCGSRKMLLSRIYSIDQSEDPAIRMRILMALDKKFKEVFGR
;
A
#
# COMPACT_ATOMS: atom_id res chain seq x y z
N MET A 1 7.76 2.73 -30.80
CA MET A 1 6.89 2.35 -31.94
C MET A 1 6.15 3.57 -32.40
N GLU A 2 6.12 3.80 -33.69
CA GLU A 2 5.31 4.85 -34.29
C GLU A 2 3.82 4.53 -34.13
N LYS A 3 2.95 5.57 -34.12
CA LYS A 3 1.49 5.43 -33.97
C LYS A 3 0.91 4.38 -34.95
N ASN A 4 1.30 4.46 -36.22
CA ASN A 4 0.79 3.55 -37.25
C ASN A 4 1.23 2.09 -37.02
N ASP A 5 2.43 1.87 -36.49
CA ASP A 5 2.91 0.53 -36.14
C ASP A 5 2.07 -0.08 -35.02
N ILE A 6 1.72 0.72 -34.03
CA ILE A 6 0.84 0.31 -32.91
C ILE A 6 -0.55 -0.06 -33.44
N LEU A 7 -1.18 0.82 -34.20
CA LEU A 7 -2.56 0.66 -34.64
C LEU A 7 -2.75 -0.52 -35.62
N ASN A 8 -1.71 -0.86 -36.39
CA ASN A 8 -1.73 -1.99 -37.34
C ASN A 8 -1.23 -3.31 -36.74
N SER A 9 -0.81 -3.32 -35.46
CA SER A 9 -0.30 -4.53 -34.79
C SER A 9 -1.44 -5.43 -34.28
N ASP A 10 -1.07 -6.60 -33.74
CA ASP A 10 -2.00 -7.49 -33.05
C ASP A 10 -2.68 -6.80 -31.85
N TRP A 11 -3.89 -7.21 -31.52
CA TRP A 11 -4.69 -6.61 -30.43
C TRP A 11 -3.97 -6.64 -29.08
N THR A 12 -3.08 -7.62 -28.83
CA THR A 12 -2.30 -7.72 -27.60
C THR A 12 -1.28 -6.59 -27.47
N VAL A 13 -0.64 -6.24 -28.59
CA VAL A 13 0.28 -5.08 -28.68
C VAL A 13 -0.50 -3.78 -28.52
N ARG A 14 -1.64 -3.63 -29.21
CA ARG A 14 -2.51 -2.45 -29.07
C ARG A 14 -3.01 -2.28 -27.64
N ARG A 15 -3.42 -3.38 -26.97
CA ARG A 15 -3.80 -3.38 -25.55
C ARG A 15 -2.66 -2.95 -24.63
N SER A 16 -1.45 -3.49 -24.87
CA SER A 16 -0.27 -3.09 -24.10
C SER A 16 0.07 -1.62 -24.27
N ALA A 17 -0.01 -1.12 -25.51
CA ALA A 17 0.17 0.29 -25.80
C ALA A 17 -0.90 1.15 -25.14
N ALA A 18 -2.17 0.76 -25.20
CA ALA A 18 -3.29 1.49 -24.56
C ALA A 18 -3.08 1.65 -23.04
N GLY A 19 -2.52 0.63 -22.36
CA GLY A 19 -2.23 0.68 -20.94
C GLY A 19 -0.91 1.38 -20.56
N ASN A 20 -0.05 1.70 -21.53
CA ASN A 20 1.23 2.34 -21.24
C ASN A 20 1.04 3.86 -20.97
N PRO A 21 1.46 4.38 -19.80
CA PRO A 21 1.33 5.80 -19.47
C PRO A 21 2.12 6.73 -20.39
N ASN A 22 3.12 6.20 -21.12
CA ASN A 22 3.90 6.98 -22.08
C ASN A 22 3.29 7.01 -23.50
N THR A 23 2.13 6.39 -23.70
CA THR A 23 1.47 6.41 -25.01
C THR A 23 0.95 7.82 -25.35
N PRO A 24 1.27 8.34 -26.54
CA PRO A 24 0.79 9.66 -26.95
C PRO A 24 -0.73 9.75 -26.93
N VAL A 25 -1.24 10.93 -26.55
CA VAL A 25 -2.67 11.21 -26.39
C VAL A 25 -3.47 10.92 -27.66
N ASP A 26 -2.95 11.29 -28.83
CA ASP A 26 -3.59 11.06 -30.13
C ASP A 26 -3.70 9.56 -30.48
N THR A 27 -2.74 8.75 -30.01
CA THR A 27 -2.77 7.29 -30.13
C THR A 27 -3.79 6.69 -29.16
N LEU A 28 -3.88 7.19 -27.93
CA LEU A 28 -4.90 6.77 -26.94
C LEU A 28 -6.32 7.02 -27.45
N VAL A 29 -6.56 8.15 -28.10
CA VAL A 29 -7.87 8.49 -28.70
C VAL A 29 -8.27 7.46 -29.77
N GLU A 30 -7.33 6.96 -30.56
CA GLU A 30 -7.62 5.93 -31.56
C GLU A 30 -7.79 4.56 -30.91
N LEU A 31 -6.95 4.18 -29.95
CA LEU A 31 -7.06 2.92 -29.20
C LEU A 31 -8.37 2.83 -28.39
N ALA A 32 -8.91 3.97 -27.97
CA ALA A 32 -10.22 4.04 -27.32
C ALA A 32 -11.39 3.67 -28.22
N LYS A 33 -11.18 3.61 -29.55
CA LYS A 33 -12.18 3.20 -30.55
C LYS A 33 -11.93 1.80 -31.10
N ASP A 34 -10.97 1.07 -30.54
CA ASP A 34 -10.58 -0.28 -31.01
C ASP A 34 -11.77 -1.24 -31.03
N SER A 35 -11.77 -2.15 -31.99
CA SER A 35 -12.79 -3.21 -32.08
C SER A 35 -12.79 -4.14 -30.88
N TYR A 36 -11.62 -4.37 -30.26
CA TYR A 36 -11.47 -5.21 -29.07
C TYR A 36 -11.72 -4.40 -27.79
N TRP A 37 -12.72 -4.84 -27.03
CA TRP A 37 -13.09 -4.18 -25.76
C TRP A 37 -11.93 -4.14 -24.76
N THR A 38 -11.02 -5.14 -24.76
CA THR A 38 -9.85 -5.19 -23.87
C THR A 38 -8.85 -4.07 -24.17
N VAL A 39 -8.74 -3.62 -25.43
CA VAL A 39 -7.92 -2.49 -25.83
C VAL A 39 -8.59 -1.20 -25.32
N ARG A 40 -9.90 -1.03 -25.59
CA ARG A 40 -10.68 0.11 -25.11
C ARG A 40 -10.67 0.23 -23.57
N ARG A 41 -10.78 -0.92 -22.85
CA ARG A 41 -10.64 -0.98 -21.39
C ARG A 41 -9.29 -0.44 -20.93
N SER A 42 -8.19 -0.87 -21.56
CA SER A 42 -6.85 -0.38 -21.22
C SER A 42 -6.69 1.11 -21.51
N ALA A 43 -7.27 1.61 -22.60
CA ALA A 43 -7.32 3.04 -22.88
C ALA A 43 -8.14 3.80 -21.83
N ALA A 44 -9.30 3.26 -21.40
CA ALA A 44 -10.12 3.87 -20.35
C ALA A 44 -9.38 4.02 -19.02
N GLY A 45 -8.56 3.01 -18.64
CA GLY A 45 -7.76 3.01 -17.42
C GLY A 45 -6.48 3.85 -17.50
N ASN A 46 -6.08 4.32 -18.69
CA ASN A 46 -4.84 5.07 -18.83
C ASN A 46 -4.97 6.49 -18.24
N PRO A 47 -4.04 6.92 -17.35
CA PRO A 47 -4.14 8.23 -16.70
C PRO A 47 -4.03 9.41 -17.66
N ASN A 48 -3.50 9.21 -18.88
CA ASN A 48 -3.36 10.26 -19.87
C ASN A 48 -4.52 10.30 -20.89
N THR A 49 -5.55 9.47 -20.69
CA THR A 49 -6.72 9.49 -21.57
C THR A 49 -7.49 10.79 -21.43
N PRO A 50 -7.74 11.49 -22.55
CA PRO A 50 -8.44 12.76 -22.52
C PRO A 50 -9.86 12.66 -21.95
N VAL A 51 -10.28 13.72 -21.27
CA VAL A 51 -11.61 13.83 -20.66
C VAL A 51 -12.73 13.51 -21.66
N GLY A 52 -12.70 14.06 -22.88
CA GLY A 52 -13.70 13.79 -23.92
C GLY A 52 -13.75 12.31 -24.31
N THR A 53 -12.59 11.65 -24.38
CA THR A 53 -12.48 10.21 -24.67
C THR A 53 -13.04 9.38 -23.52
N LEU A 54 -12.81 9.77 -22.26
CA LEU A 54 -13.39 9.11 -21.09
C LEU A 54 -14.92 9.20 -21.08
N VAL A 55 -15.50 10.34 -21.48
CA VAL A 55 -16.95 10.50 -21.61
C VAL A 55 -17.55 9.54 -22.63
N GLU A 56 -16.85 9.28 -23.75
CA GLU A 56 -17.29 8.29 -24.74
C GLU A 56 -17.11 6.85 -24.23
N LEU A 57 -15.98 6.52 -23.60
CA LEU A 57 -15.72 5.20 -23.03
C LEU A 57 -16.68 4.86 -21.87
N ALA A 58 -17.18 5.86 -21.15
CA ALA A 58 -18.20 5.71 -20.13
C ALA A 58 -19.57 5.24 -20.68
N LYS A 59 -19.77 5.28 -22.01
CA LYS A 59 -20.96 4.81 -22.72
C LYS A 59 -20.72 3.50 -23.47
N ASP A 60 -19.56 2.87 -23.29
CA ASP A 60 -19.21 1.62 -24.00
C ASP A 60 -20.22 0.51 -23.71
N SER A 61 -20.45 -0.35 -24.71
CA SER A 61 -21.33 -1.51 -24.55
C SER A 61 -20.85 -2.51 -23.51
N TYR A 62 -19.53 -2.60 -23.27
CA TYR A 62 -18.92 -3.50 -22.28
C TYR A 62 -18.78 -2.83 -20.92
N CYS A 63 -19.32 -3.45 -19.88
CA CYS A 63 -19.25 -2.94 -18.50
C CYS A 63 -17.81 -2.79 -18.00
N ASP A 64 -16.90 -3.68 -18.41
CA ASP A 64 -15.47 -3.58 -18.03
C ASP A 64 -14.80 -2.29 -18.54
N VAL A 65 -15.21 -1.79 -19.72
CA VAL A 65 -14.70 -0.53 -20.27
C VAL A 65 -15.29 0.63 -19.48
N ARG A 66 -16.61 0.61 -19.22
CA ARG A 66 -17.28 1.63 -18.40
C ARG A 66 -16.73 1.66 -16.96
N SER A 67 -16.46 0.48 -16.36
CA SER A 67 -15.84 0.37 -15.02
C SER A 67 -14.44 1.00 -14.99
N SER A 68 -13.62 0.77 -16.03
CA SER A 68 -12.30 1.38 -16.13
C SER A 68 -12.39 2.90 -16.34
N ALA A 69 -13.37 3.37 -17.11
CA ALA A 69 -13.64 4.79 -17.22
C ALA A 69 -14.11 5.40 -15.89
N ALA A 70 -14.99 4.70 -15.14
CA ALA A 70 -15.43 5.14 -13.83
C ALA A 70 -14.29 5.27 -12.83
N GLY A 71 -13.33 4.32 -12.83
CA GLY A 71 -12.16 4.34 -11.96
C GLY A 71 -11.06 5.34 -12.36
N ASN A 72 -11.14 5.93 -13.55
CA ASN A 72 -10.10 6.85 -14.01
C ASN A 72 -10.18 8.20 -13.25
N PRO A 73 -9.06 8.70 -12.65
CA PRO A 73 -9.06 9.92 -11.86
C PRO A 73 -9.42 11.19 -12.69
N ASN A 74 -9.31 11.14 -14.01
CA ASN A 74 -9.66 12.26 -14.89
C ASN A 74 -11.12 12.24 -15.37
N THR A 75 -11.91 11.26 -14.90
CA THR A 75 -13.32 11.18 -15.32
C THR A 75 -14.13 12.33 -14.73
N PRO A 76 -14.87 13.07 -15.58
CA PRO A 76 -15.63 14.23 -15.12
C PRO A 76 -16.71 13.85 -14.12
N VAL A 77 -16.97 14.78 -13.18
CA VAL A 77 -18.00 14.64 -12.15
C VAL A 77 -19.37 14.26 -12.72
N GLY A 78 -19.81 14.92 -13.79
CA GLY A 78 -21.09 14.59 -14.44
C GLY A 78 -21.14 13.16 -14.99
N THR A 79 -20.03 12.67 -15.55
CA THR A 79 -19.90 11.29 -16.04
C THR A 79 -19.91 10.29 -14.87
N LEU A 80 -19.26 10.60 -13.75
CA LEU A 80 -19.30 9.77 -12.54
C LEU A 80 -20.73 9.65 -11.98
N VAL A 81 -21.52 10.72 -11.99
CA VAL A 81 -22.93 10.69 -11.57
C VAL A 81 -23.77 9.76 -12.46
N GLU A 82 -23.50 9.69 -13.76
CA GLU A 82 -24.19 8.77 -14.66
C GLU A 82 -23.70 7.33 -14.45
N LEU A 83 -22.39 7.09 -14.33
CA LEU A 83 -21.82 5.77 -14.08
C LEU A 83 -22.24 5.19 -12.71
N ALA A 84 -22.51 6.04 -11.73
CA ALA A 84 -23.06 5.64 -10.44
C ALA A 84 -24.48 5.05 -10.54
N LYS A 85 -25.16 5.18 -11.68
CA LYS A 85 -26.49 4.62 -11.96
C LYS A 85 -26.44 3.44 -12.93
N ASP A 86 -25.23 2.97 -13.28
CA ASP A 86 -25.07 1.87 -14.24
C ASP A 86 -25.78 0.59 -13.75
N SER A 87 -26.27 -0.18 -14.70
CA SER A 87 -26.93 -1.48 -14.38
C SER A 87 -25.98 -2.49 -13.74
N TYR A 88 -24.68 -2.42 -14.01
CA TYR A 88 -23.66 -3.31 -13.48
C TYR A 88 -23.03 -2.77 -12.19
N CYS A 89 -23.05 -3.59 -11.14
CA CYS A 89 -22.49 -3.23 -9.84
C CYS A 89 -20.98 -2.87 -9.89
N ASP A 90 -20.21 -3.53 -10.76
CA ASP A 90 -18.77 -3.25 -10.92
C ASP A 90 -18.49 -1.83 -11.41
N VAL A 91 -19.37 -1.31 -12.28
CA VAL A 91 -19.29 0.07 -12.77
C VAL A 91 -19.63 1.05 -11.64
N ARG A 92 -20.73 0.78 -10.91
CA ARG A 92 -21.15 1.58 -9.77
C ARG A 92 -20.10 1.56 -8.64
N SER A 93 -19.48 0.40 -8.40
CA SER A 93 -18.39 0.23 -7.42
C SER A 93 -17.16 1.06 -7.79
N SER A 94 -16.78 1.05 -9.07
CA SER A 94 -15.68 1.87 -9.56
C SER A 94 -15.98 3.38 -9.45
N ALA A 95 -17.22 3.77 -9.76
CA ALA A 95 -17.68 5.15 -9.55
C ALA A 95 -17.66 5.53 -8.06
N ALA A 96 -18.11 4.64 -7.16
CA ALA A 96 -18.06 4.85 -5.71
C ALA A 96 -16.62 5.06 -5.19
N GLY A 97 -15.67 4.28 -5.71
CA GLY A 97 -14.26 4.37 -5.33
C GLY A 97 -13.50 5.58 -5.91
N ASN A 98 -14.07 6.27 -6.91
CA ASN A 98 -13.38 7.38 -7.55
C ASN A 98 -13.30 8.59 -6.60
N PRO A 99 -12.11 9.20 -6.38
CA PRO A 99 -11.95 10.33 -5.46
C PRO A 99 -12.70 11.59 -5.90
N ASN A 100 -13.08 11.69 -7.17
CA ASN A 100 -13.85 12.84 -7.69
C ASN A 100 -15.37 12.65 -7.63
N THR A 101 -15.84 11.53 -7.07
CA THR A 101 -17.29 11.28 -6.96
C THR A 101 -17.94 12.23 -5.97
N PRO A 102 -19.01 12.93 -6.38
CA PRO A 102 -19.67 13.91 -5.52
C PRO A 102 -20.25 13.28 -4.25
N VAL A 103 -20.24 14.06 -3.18
CA VAL A 103 -20.77 13.66 -1.86
C VAL A 103 -22.21 13.14 -1.97
N GLY A 104 -23.09 13.82 -2.68
CA GLY A 104 -24.47 13.38 -2.88
C GLY A 104 -24.57 12.00 -3.57
N THR A 105 -23.70 11.75 -4.55
CA THR A 105 -23.63 10.46 -5.25
C THR A 105 -23.10 9.37 -4.31
N LEU A 106 -22.12 9.66 -3.46
CA LEU A 106 -21.60 8.71 -2.47
C LEU A 106 -22.70 8.32 -1.45
N VAL A 107 -23.54 9.27 -1.04
CA VAL A 107 -24.68 8.99 -0.13
C VAL A 107 -25.68 8.01 -0.77
N GLU A 108 -25.93 8.13 -2.08
CA GLU A 108 -26.79 7.19 -2.79
C GLU A 108 -26.12 5.81 -2.99
N LEU A 109 -24.85 5.78 -3.39
CA LEU A 109 -24.08 4.53 -3.57
C LEU A 109 -23.88 3.77 -2.24
N ALA A 110 -23.86 4.47 -1.11
CA ALA A 110 -23.83 3.87 0.22
C ALA A 110 -25.10 3.07 0.56
N LYS A 111 -26.17 3.20 -0.22
CA LYS A 111 -27.45 2.47 -0.06
C LYS A 111 -27.63 1.41 -1.15
N ASP A 112 -26.63 1.15 -1.99
CA ASP A 112 -26.72 0.19 -3.07
C ASP A 112 -27.06 -1.22 -2.55
N SER A 113 -27.78 -1.98 -3.34
CA SER A 113 -28.14 -3.37 -3.02
C SER A 113 -26.91 -4.30 -2.94
N TYR A 114 -25.83 -3.99 -3.66
CA TYR A 114 -24.60 -4.77 -3.69
C TYR A 114 -23.59 -4.27 -2.66
N CYS A 115 -23.10 -5.17 -1.82
CA CYS A 115 -22.12 -4.85 -0.77
C CYS A 115 -20.81 -4.28 -1.34
N ASP A 116 -20.35 -4.73 -2.51
CA ASP A 116 -19.14 -4.20 -3.15
C ASP A 116 -19.23 -2.71 -3.48
N VAL A 117 -20.41 -2.24 -3.87
CA VAL A 117 -20.67 -0.80 -4.13
C VAL A 117 -20.65 -0.03 -2.82
N ARG A 118 -21.37 -0.53 -1.79
CA ARG A 118 -21.38 0.09 -0.46
C ARG A 118 -19.99 0.11 0.18
N ARG A 119 -19.21 -0.99 -0.01
CA ARG A 119 -17.82 -1.09 0.45
C ARG A 119 -16.94 0.01 -0.18
N SER A 120 -17.04 0.19 -1.50
CA SER A 120 -16.31 1.23 -2.21
C SER A 120 -16.70 2.63 -1.76
N ALA A 121 -18.00 2.87 -1.52
CA ALA A 121 -18.49 4.11 -0.94
C ALA A 121 -17.93 4.31 0.49
N ALA A 122 -17.92 3.28 1.34
CA ALA A 122 -17.35 3.34 2.69
C ALA A 122 -15.86 3.71 2.69
N GLY A 123 -15.09 3.17 1.73
CA GLY A 123 -13.66 3.43 1.58
C GLY A 123 -13.31 4.79 0.96
N ASN A 124 -14.28 5.47 0.35
CA ASN A 124 -14.00 6.74 -0.33
C ASN A 124 -13.70 7.86 0.70
N PRO A 125 -12.58 8.61 0.55
CA PRO A 125 -12.20 9.65 1.50
C PRO A 125 -13.19 10.83 1.56
N ASN A 126 -14.04 11.00 0.54
CA ASN A 126 -15.04 12.07 0.50
C ASN A 126 -16.40 11.64 1.05
N THR A 127 -16.51 10.43 1.57
CA THR A 127 -17.79 9.95 2.16
C THR A 127 -18.10 10.70 3.43
N PRO A 128 -19.33 11.29 3.53
CA PRO A 128 -19.73 12.08 4.69
C PRO A 128 -19.73 11.27 5.98
N VAL A 129 -19.41 11.94 7.07
CA VAL A 129 -19.40 11.36 8.42
C VAL A 129 -20.71 10.64 8.77
N GLY A 130 -21.86 11.25 8.49
CA GLY A 130 -23.17 10.63 8.73
C GLY A 130 -23.36 9.32 7.94
N THR A 131 -22.90 9.28 6.70
CA THR A 131 -22.95 8.09 5.85
C THR A 131 -22.00 7.01 6.38
N LEU A 132 -20.81 7.36 6.86
CA LEU A 132 -19.88 6.41 7.49
C LEU A 132 -20.48 5.79 8.76
N VAL A 133 -21.21 6.55 9.56
CA VAL A 133 -21.93 6.04 10.75
C VAL A 133 -22.98 4.98 10.36
N GLU A 134 -23.67 5.18 9.25
CA GLU A 134 -24.64 4.19 8.75
C GLU A 134 -23.94 2.96 8.17
N LEU A 135 -22.89 3.13 7.34
CA LEU A 135 -22.10 2.04 6.77
C LEU A 135 -21.37 1.21 7.84
N ALA A 136 -21.03 1.81 8.98
CA ALA A 136 -20.47 1.11 10.13
C ALA A 136 -21.45 0.10 10.77
N LYS A 137 -22.74 0.16 10.43
CA LYS A 137 -23.80 -0.77 10.88
C LYS A 137 -24.26 -1.72 9.79
N ASP A 138 -23.58 -1.72 8.64
CA ASP A 138 -23.96 -2.56 7.51
C ASP A 138 -23.97 -4.05 7.90
N SER A 139 -24.86 -4.81 7.28
CA SER A 139 -24.94 -6.27 7.47
C SER A 139 -23.66 -6.98 7.01
N ASP A 140 -23.00 -6.45 5.98
CA ASP A 140 -21.79 -7.00 5.41
C ASP A 140 -20.53 -6.53 6.17
N CYS A 141 -19.68 -7.47 6.56
CA CYS A 141 -18.48 -7.17 7.36
C CYS A 141 -17.42 -6.40 6.56
N ASP A 142 -17.32 -6.56 5.23
CA ASP A 142 -16.34 -5.86 4.41
C ASP A 142 -16.72 -4.39 4.23
N VAL A 143 -18.03 -4.08 4.23
CA VAL A 143 -18.53 -2.70 4.27
C VAL A 143 -18.17 -2.05 5.62
N ARG A 144 -18.45 -2.74 6.74
CA ARG A 144 -18.08 -2.24 8.07
C ARG A 144 -16.56 -2.07 8.22
N SER A 145 -15.78 -3.02 7.67
CA SER A 145 -14.31 -2.94 7.67
C SER A 145 -13.79 -1.73 6.91
N SER A 146 -14.39 -1.43 5.75
CA SER A 146 -14.04 -0.24 4.97
C SER A 146 -14.43 1.06 5.68
N ALA A 147 -15.59 1.08 6.33
CA ALA A 147 -15.99 2.20 7.19
C ALA A 147 -15.03 2.38 8.36
N ALA A 148 -14.59 1.29 9.02
CA ALA A 148 -13.59 1.33 10.08
C ALA A 148 -12.24 1.89 9.63
N GLY A 149 -11.80 1.55 8.43
CA GLY A 149 -10.54 2.01 7.83
C GLY A 149 -10.58 3.45 7.30
N ASN A 150 -11.77 4.03 7.12
CA ASN A 150 -11.88 5.38 6.56
C ASN A 150 -11.36 6.44 7.57
N PRO A 151 -10.45 7.35 7.13
CA PRO A 151 -9.88 8.35 8.03
C PRO A 151 -10.89 9.37 8.58
N ASN A 152 -12.06 9.50 7.95
CA ASN A 152 -13.13 10.40 8.39
C ASN A 152 -14.13 9.74 9.34
N THR A 153 -13.92 8.48 9.71
CA THR A 153 -14.82 7.77 10.62
C THR A 153 -14.75 8.36 12.03
N PRO A 154 -15.89 8.74 12.63
CA PRO A 154 -15.91 9.34 13.95
C PRO A 154 -15.37 8.43 15.04
N VAL A 155 -14.74 9.04 16.04
CA VAL A 155 -14.17 8.36 17.20
C VAL A 155 -15.17 7.42 17.87
N GLY A 156 -16.41 7.88 18.11
CA GLY A 156 -17.47 7.05 18.71
C GLY A 156 -17.80 5.81 17.88
N THR A 157 -17.82 5.96 16.56
CA THR A 157 -18.06 4.84 15.62
C THR A 157 -16.88 3.86 15.62
N LEU A 158 -15.63 4.33 15.69
CA LEU A 158 -14.45 3.47 15.82
C LEU A 158 -14.46 2.65 17.11
N VAL A 159 -14.95 3.23 18.24
CA VAL A 159 -15.10 2.50 19.50
C VAL A 159 -16.10 1.35 19.38
N GLU A 160 -17.18 1.53 18.62
CA GLU A 160 -18.16 0.46 18.37
C GLU A 160 -17.59 -0.60 17.40
N LEU A 161 -16.95 -0.19 16.30
CA LEU A 161 -16.34 -1.10 15.33
C LEU A 161 -15.17 -1.92 15.92
N ALA A 162 -14.47 -1.38 16.92
CA ALA A 162 -13.46 -2.10 17.68
C ALA A 162 -14.00 -3.30 18.47
N LYS A 163 -15.32 -3.40 18.64
CA LYS A 163 -16.02 -4.51 19.34
C LYS A 163 -16.74 -5.44 18.37
N ASP A 164 -16.58 -5.25 17.05
CA ASP A 164 -17.25 -6.05 16.03
C ASP A 164 -16.92 -7.53 16.19
N SER A 165 -17.89 -8.40 15.89
CA SER A 165 -17.70 -9.85 15.94
C SER A 165 -16.65 -10.34 14.92
N TYR A 166 -16.50 -9.66 13.79
CA TYR A 166 -15.55 -10.01 12.74
C TYR A 166 -14.18 -9.36 12.98
N CYS A 167 -13.15 -10.18 13.02
CA CYS A 167 -11.79 -9.72 13.26
C CYS A 167 -11.28 -8.70 12.21
N TYR A 168 -11.68 -8.82 10.96
CA TYR A 168 -11.30 -7.86 9.90
C TYR A 168 -11.79 -6.44 10.18
N VAL A 169 -12.98 -6.29 10.74
CA VAL A 169 -13.51 -4.99 11.17
C VAL A 169 -12.67 -4.42 12.32
N ARG A 170 -12.37 -5.26 13.32
CA ARG A 170 -11.50 -4.87 14.44
C ARG A 170 -10.07 -4.54 14.00
N ILE A 171 -9.52 -5.27 13.00
CA ILE A 171 -8.21 -4.96 12.38
C ILE A 171 -8.21 -3.55 11.79
N SER A 172 -9.25 -3.22 11.00
CA SER A 172 -9.37 -1.90 10.38
C SER A 172 -9.55 -0.79 11.43
N ALA A 173 -10.37 -1.04 12.46
CA ALA A 173 -10.52 -0.11 13.58
C ALA A 173 -9.19 0.09 14.32
N ALA A 174 -8.43 -0.98 14.60
CA ALA A 174 -7.12 -0.89 15.26
C ALA A 174 -6.10 -0.09 14.43
N GLY A 175 -6.14 -0.24 13.10
CA GLY A 175 -5.25 0.47 12.17
C GLY A 175 -5.63 1.93 11.91
N ASN A 176 -6.84 2.34 12.25
CA ASN A 176 -7.29 3.71 11.97
C ASN A 176 -6.54 4.73 12.86
N PRO A 177 -5.95 5.80 12.28
CA PRO A 177 -5.18 6.79 13.04
C PRO A 177 -6.03 7.59 14.04
N ASN A 178 -7.35 7.60 13.88
CA ASN A 178 -8.27 8.31 14.79
C ASN A 178 -8.79 7.42 15.93
N THR A 179 -8.33 6.18 16.01
CA THR A 179 -8.78 5.28 17.09
C THR A 179 -8.27 5.74 18.44
N PRO A 180 -9.17 5.89 19.43
CA PRO A 180 -8.80 6.41 20.75
C PRO A 180 -7.81 5.48 21.47
N VAL A 181 -6.95 6.09 22.27
CA VAL A 181 -5.95 5.41 23.10
C VAL A 181 -6.56 4.27 23.92
N GLY A 182 -7.67 4.53 24.63
CA GLY A 182 -8.35 3.50 25.43
C GLY A 182 -8.82 2.29 24.60
N THR A 183 -9.31 2.56 23.38
CA THR A 183 -9.73 1.50 22.45
C THR A 183 -8.52 0.70 21.92
N LEU A 184 -7.40 1.35 21.66
CA LEU A 184 -6.14 0.67 21.27
C LEU A 184 -5.62 -0.25 22.37
N VAL A 185 -5.74 0.16 23.64
CA VAL A 185 -5.39 -0.69 24.81
C VAL A 185 -6.21 -1.96 24.85
N GLU A 186 -7.51 -1.87 24.54
CA GLU A 186 -8.39 -3.04 24.47
C GLU A 186 -8.06 -3.93 23.25
N LEU A 187 -7.90 -3.34 22.07
CA LEU A 187 -7.54 -4.07 20.86
C LEU A 187 -6.15 -4.75 20.93
N ALA A 188 -5.23 -4.20 21.72
CA ALA A 188 -3.95 -4.81 22.03
C ALA A 188 -4.05 -6.14 22.80
N LYS A 189 -5.22 -6.42 23.39
CA LYS A 189 -5.51 -7.67 24.12
C LYS A 189 -6.41 -8.63 23.34
N ASP A 190 -6.72 -8.30 22.08
CA ASP A 190 -7.62 -9.11 21.24
C ASP A 190 -7.10 -10.55 21.12
N SER A 191 -8.00 -11.51 21.09
CA SER A 191 -7.67 -12.92 20.91
C SER A 191 -7.00 -13.19 19.55
N TYR A 192 -7.30 -12.38 18.53
CA TYR A 192 -6.80 -12.53 17.18
C TYR A 192 -5.50 -11.72 16.97
N CYS A 193 -4.41 -12.41 16.64
CA CYS A 193 -3.09 -11.79 16.56
C CYS A 193 -3.00 -10.63 15.54
N TYR A 194 -3.74 -10.70 14.43
CA TYR A 194 -3.74 -9.61 13.43
C TYR A 194 -4.37 -8.30 13.94
N VAL A 195 -5.33 -8.38 14.87
CA VAL A 195 -5.85 -7.19 15.55
C VAL A 195 -4.77 -6.59 16.46
N ARG A 196 -4.06 -7.43 17.22
CA ARG A 196 -2.93 -6.99 18.05
C ARG A 196 -1.77 -6.42 17.21
N ILE A 197 -1.50 -6.99 16.02
CA ILE A 197 -0.51 -6.45 15.06
C ILE A 197 -0.89 -5.03 14.64
N SER A 198 -2.17 -4.80 14.28
CA SER A 198 -2.65 -3.48 13.87
C SER A 198 -2.62 -2.48 15.04
N ALA A 199 -3.01 -2.91 16.23
CA ALA A 199 -2.89 -2.09 17.43
C ALA A 199 -1.42 -1.74 17.74
N ALA A 200 -0.49 -2.70 17.66
CA ALA A 200 0.94 -2.46 17.84
C ALA A 200 1.52 -1.46 16.82
N GLY A 201 1.03 -1.50 15.58
CA GLY A 201 1.48 -0.61 14.50
C GLY A 201 0.85 0.79 14.53
N ASN A 202 -0.22 0.99 15.30
CA ASN A 202 -0.89 2.28 15.33
C ASN A 202 -0.02 3.34 16.05
N PRO A 203 0.20 4.54 15.43
CA PRO A 203 1.06 5.56 16.00
C PRO A 203 0.52 6.15 17.33
N ASN A 204 -0.77 5.97 17.62
CA ASN A 204 -1.38 6.46 18.87
C ASN A 204 -1.36 5.42 19.98
N THR A 205 -0.75 4.26 19.78
CA THR A 205 -0.67 3.22 20.81
C THR A 205 0.23 3.67 21.97
N PRO A 206 -0.28 3.61 23.23
CA PRO A 206 0.47 4.06 24.40
C PRO A 206 1.75 3.26 24.61
N VAL A 207 2.74 3.92 25.20
CA VAL A 207 4.04 3.34 25.53
C VAL A 207 3.91 2.06 26.36
N ASP A 208 3.10 2.08 27.42
CA ASP A 208 2.90 0.92 28.27
C ASP A 208 2.30 -0.27 27.50
N THR A 209 1.36 0.01 26.60
CA THR A 209 0.77 -1.01 25.72
C THR A 209 1.80 -1.58 24.74
N LEU A 210 2.68 -0.75 24.20
CA LEU A 210 3.78 -1.21 23.34
C LEU A 210 4.76 -2.10 24.08
N VAL A 211 5.05 -1.79 25.36
CA VAL A 211 5.89 -2.64 26.23
C VAL A 211 5.28 -4.04 26.44
N GLU A 212 3.96 -4.11 26.57
CA GLU A 212 3.27 -5.40 26.68
C GLU A 212 3.22 -6.14 25.33
N LEU A 213 2.91 -5.47 24.24
CA LEU A 213 2.90 -6.06 22.89
C LEU A 213 4.30 -6.55 22.44
N ALA A 214 5.36 -5.92 22.94
CA ALA A 214 6.74 -6.36 22.74
C ALA A 214 7.06 -7.73 23.36
N LYS A 215 6.19 -8.25 24.25
CA LYS A 215 6.31 -9.57 24.89
C LYS A 215 5.30 -10.59 24.33
N ASP A 216 4.55 -10.23 23.28
CA ASP A 216 3.54 -11.11 22.71
C ASP A 216 4.14 -12.44 22.24
N SER A 217 3.36 -13.53 22.35
CA SER A 217 3.77 -14.84 21.89
C SER A 217 4.02 -14.91 20.38
N TYR A 218 3.32 -14.09 19.59
CA TYR A 218 3.46 -14.01 18.14
C TYR A 218 4.55 -13.02 17.75
N CYS A 219 5.57 -13.49 17.00
CA CYS A 219 6.68 -12.65 16.53
C CYS A 219 6.22 -11.46 15.67
N TYR A 220 5.16 -11.60 14.88
CA TYR A 220 4.62 -10.49 14.07
C TYR A 220 4.03 -9.35 14.91
N VAL A 221 3.48 -9.64 16.09
CA VAL A 221 3.03 -8.60 17.03
C VAL A 221 4.24 -7.88 17.62
N ARG A 222 5.24 -8.64 18.10
CA ARG A 222 6.50 -8.09 18.62
C ARG A 222 7.24 -7.26 17.57
N ARG A 223 7.25 -7.74 16.30
CA ARG A 223 7.81 -6.99 15.16
C ARG A 223 7.10 -5.66 14.94
N SER A 224 5.77 -5.66 15.00
CA SER A 224 4.98 -4.44 14.83
C SER A 224 5.24 -3.44 15.97
N ALA A 225 5.31 -3.93 17.21
CA ALA A 225 5.71 -3.13 18.36
C ALA A 225 7.14 -2.58 18.21
N ALA A 226 8.10 -3.40 17.76
CA ALA A 226 9.47 -2.95 17.49
C ALA A 226 9.56 -1.83 16.45
N GLY A 227 8.70 -1.87 15.41
CA GLY A 227 8.64 -0.85 14.35
C GLY A 227 7.89 0.43 14.75
N ASN A 228 7.16 0.42 15.85
CA ASN A 228 6.38 1.59 16.24
C ASN A 228 7.30 2.74 16.72
N PRO A 229 7.13 3.98 16.20
CA PRO A 229 7.99 5.11 16.56
C PRO A 229 7.90 5.53 18.04
N ASN A 230 6.84 5.11 18.76
CA ASN A 230 6.67 5.41 20.18
C ASN A 230 7.25 4.35 21.11
N THR A 231 7.86 3.29 20.56
CA THR A 231 8.43 2.22 21.39
C THR A 231 9.65 2.74 22.16
N PRO A 232 9.66 2.57 23.50
CA PRO A 232 10.73 3.12 24.33
C PRO A 232 12.06 2.40 24.12
N VAL A 233 13.13 3.15 24.31
CA VAL A 233 14.52 2.69 24.15
C VAL A 233 14.78 1.37 24.86
N GLY A 234 14.38 1.26 26.14
CA GLY A 234 14.59 0.01 26.93
C GLY A 234 13.94 -1.21 26.28
N THR A 235 12.71 -1.07 25.74
CA THR A 235 12.00 -2.14 25.03
C THR A 235 12.70 -2.48 23.72
N LEU A 236 13.21 -1.50 22.98
CA LEU A 236 13.95 -1.74 21.73
C LEU A 236 15.28 -2.50 22.00
N VAL A 237 15.95 -2.22 23.09
CA VAL A 237 17.17 -2.95 23.51
C VAL A 237 16.84 -4.42 23.78
N GLU A 238 15.69 -4.73 24.37
CA GLU A 238 15.26 -6.11 24.58
C GLU A 238 14.82 -6.79 23.27
N LEU A 239 14.05 -6.10 22.44
CA LEU A 239 13.62 -6.61 21.12
C LEU A 239 14.80 -6.81 20.15
N ALA A 240 15.91 -6.08 20.33
CA ALA A 240 17.14 -6.30 19.57
C ALA A 240 17.80 -7.67 19.89
N LYS A 241 17.38 -8.35 20.97
CA LYS A 241 17.84 -9.69 21.37
C LYS A 241 16.77 -10.78 21.11
N ASP A 242 15.66 -10.43 20.45
CA ASP A 242 14.55 -11.36 20.21
C ASP A 242 15.02 -12.61 19.46
N SER A 243 14.38 -13.74 19.74
CA SER A 243 14.65 -15.00 19.03
C SER A 243 14.36 -14.92 17.54
N ASP A 244 13.35 -14.14 17.15
CA ASP A 244 12.94 -13.93 15.77
C ASP A 244 13.78 -12.84 15.08
N CYS A 245 14.31 -13.14 13.89
CA CYS A 245 15.18 -12.22 13.16
C CYS A 245 14.45 -10.96 12.67
N ASP A 246 13.18 -11.08 12.27
CA ASP A 246 12.42 -9.93 11.75
C ASP A 246 12.07 -8.94 12.87
N VAL A 247 11.91 -9.44 14.10
CA VAL A 247 11.75 -8.60 15.30
C VAL A 247 13.03 -7.80 15.56
N ARG A 248 14.20 -8.48 15.55
CA ARG A 248 15.50 -7.80 15.72
C ARG A 248 15.75 -6.75 14.66
N ILE A 249 15.42 -7.06 13.39
CA ILE A 249 15.54 -6.12 12.26
C ILE A 249 14.66 -4.88 12.49
N SER A 250 13.41 -5.09 12.89
CA SER A 250 12.48 -3.98 13.14
C SER A 250 12.93 -3.10 14.30
N ALA A 251 13.42 -3.72 15.40
CA ALA A 251 14.00 -2.99 16.51
C ALA A 251 15.23 -2.17 16.09
N ALA A 252 16.13 -2.77 15.33
CA ALA A 252 17.32 -2.08 14.82
C ALA A 252 16.99 -0.93 13.85
N GLY A 253 15.90 -1.06 13.08
CA GLY A 253 15.39 -0.03 12.16
C GLY A 253 14.60 1.09 12.81
N ASN A 254 14.29 0.99 14.10
CA ASN A 254 13.51 2.01 14.80
C ASN A 254 14.38 3.23 15.11
N PRO A 255 13.92 4.47 14.81
CA PRO A 255 14.69 5.70 15.04
C PRO A 255 15.08 5.94 16.51
N ASN A 256 14.33 5.36 17.46
CA ASN A 256 14.62 5.48 18.90
C ASN A 256 15.66 4.48 19.40
N THR A 257 16.13 3.56 18.56
CA THR A 257 17.14 2.57 18.99
C THR A 257 18.48 3.25 19.24
N PRO A 258 19.15 3.00 20.39
CA PRO A 258 20.47 3.54 20.66
C PRO A 258 21.46 3.19 19.54
N GLY A 259 22.20 4.18 19.08
CA GLY A 259 23.12 4.01 17.96
C GLY A 259 22.45 3.99 16.59
N TYR A 260 21.12 4.19 16.50
CA TYR A 260 20.48 4.48 15.22
C TYR A 260 21.13 5.74 14.62
N LYS A 261 21.77 5.54 13.51
CA LYS A 261 22.20 6.65 12.64
C LYS A 261 21.42 6.49 11.34
N PRO A 262 20.62 7.48 10.90
CA PRO A 262 20.10 7.48 9.55
C PRO A 262 21.29 7.35 8.60
N ILE A 263 21.21 6.40 7.69
CA ILE A 263 22.26 6.21 6.68
C ILE A 263 21.92 7.16 5.54
N GLU A 264 22.04 8.47 5.77
CA GLU A 264 21.58 9.47 4.80
C GLU A 264 22.71 10.04 3.92
N ASP A 265 24.00 9.93 4.30
CA ASP A 265 25.00 10.82 3.71
C ASP A 265 26.24 10.19 3.05
N GLU A 266 26.34 8.87 2.91
CA GLU A 266 27.56 8.27 2.31
C GLU A 266 27.27 7.30 1.16
N PHE A 267 26.30 7.61 0.29
CA PHE A 267 26.13 6.84 -0.93
C PHE A 267 27.09 7.28 -2.02
N ILE A 268 27.83 6.34 -2.56
CA ILE A 268 28.60 6.51 -3.80
C ILE A 268 27.73 5.94 -4.94
N VAL A 269 27.33 6.80 -5.85
CA VAL A 269 26.50 6.40 -7.01
C VAL A 269 27.36 6.46 -8.26
N SER A 270 27.38 5.37 -9.01
CA SER A 270 28.00 5.29 -10.32
C SER A 270 27.01 4.78 -11.37
N GLU A 271 27.39 4.75 -12.63
CA GLU A 271 26.56 4.22 -13.72
C GLU A 271 26.23 2.73 -13.54
N THR A 272 27.02 2.00 -12.79
CA THR A 272 26.91 0.54 -12.65
C THR A 272 26.70 0.03 -11.23
N TYR A 273 26.75 0.89 -10.22
CA TYR A 273 26.50 0.48 -8.83
C TYR A 273 26.08 1.62 -7.92
N VAL A 274 25.48 1.26 -6.80
CA VAL A 274 25.33 2.09 -5.61
C VAL A 274 26.14 1.47 -4.48
N ALA A 275 26.93 2.25 -3.77
CA ALA A 275 27.69 1.80 -2.62
C ALA A 275 27.36 2.62 -1.39
N ILE A 276 27.53 2.03 -0.21
CA ILE A 276 27.40 2.64 1.10
C ILE A 276 28.52 2.18 2.01
N LYS A 277 29.09 3.09 2.78
CA LYS A 277 30.11 2.77 3.75
C LYS A 277 29.47 2.30 5.05
N GLY A 278 29.73 1.06 5.45
CA GLY A 278 29.46 0.54 6.78
C GLY A 278 30.56 0.90 7.78
N THR A 279 30.46 0.43 9.02
CA THR A 279 31.46 0.69 10.06
C THR A 279 32.84 0.14 9.69
N ASN A 280 32.91 -1.06 9.12
CA ASN A 280 34.16 -1.76 8.79
C ASN A 280 34.34 -2.05 7.31
N HIS A 281 33.29 -1.96 6.50
CA HIS A 281 33.31 -2.37 5.10
C HIS A 281 32.50 -1.42 4.21
N ILE A 282 32.84 -1.37 2.91
CA ILE A 282 32.00 -0.74 1.89
C ILE A 282 31.11 -1.83 1.27
N TRP A 283 29.81 -1.55 1.21
CA TRP A 283 28.83 -2.42 0.64
C TRP A 283 28.39 -1.90 -0.72
N TYR A 284 28.35 -2.75 -1.72
CA TYR A 284 27.99 -2.41 -3.09
C TYR A 284 26.76 -3.21 -3.54
N LYS A 285 25.88 -2.58 -4.27
CA LYS A 285 24.86 -3.26 -5.09
C LYS A 285 25.10 -2.87 -6.55
N HIS A 286 25.36 -3.87 -7.38
CA HIS A 286 25.79 -3.70 -8.76
C HIS A 286 24.62 -3.79 -9.73
N ASN A 287 24.66 -3.00 -10.81
CA ASN A 287 23.69 -2.92 -11.89
C ASN A 287 24.39 -3.09 -13.24
N TYR A 288 24.55 -4.33 -13.71
CA TYR A 288 25.08 -4.60 -15.03
C TYR A 288 23.97 -4.96 -16.02
N PRO A 289 24.08 -4.61 -17.31
CA PRO A 289 23.12 -5.01 -18.33
C PRO A 289 22.99 -6.55 -18.40
N ASN A 290 21.76 -7.05 -18.48
CA ASN A 290 21.42 -8.48 -18.60
C ASN A 290 21.86 -9.38 -17.44
N VAL A 291 22.19 -8.82 -16.28
CA VAL A 291 22.53 -9.56 -15.06
C VAL A 291 21.62 -9.09 -13.94
N ASP A 292 21.08 -10.02 -13.16
CA ASP A 292 20.34 -9.67 -11.95
C ASP A 292 21.23 -8.91 -10.98
N PRO A 293 20.73 -7.88 -10.30
CA PRO A 293 21.51 -7.12 -9.32
C PRO A 293 22.11 -8.03 -8.25
N PHE A 294 23.41 -7.90 -8.00
CA PHE A 294 24.12 -8.66 -6.98
C PHE A 294 24.88 -7.74 -6.02
N TYR A 295 25.31 -8.29 -4.89
CA TYR A 295 25.91 -7.56 -3.79
C TYR A 295 27.36 -7.99 -3.59
N THR A 296 28.21 -7.03 -3.25
CA THR A 296 29.58 -7.31 -2.80
C THR A 296 29.88 -6.55 -1.51
N CYS A 297 30.56 -7.23 -0.58
CA CYS A 297 31.04 -6.65 0.66
C CYS A 297 32.24 -7.45 1.14
N GLY A 298 33.41 -6.84 1.19
CA GLY A 298 34.65 -7.56 1.52
C GLY A 298 34.86 -8.76 0.60
N CYS A 299 34.96 -9.95 1.16
CA CYS A 299 35.15 -11.21 0.40
C CYS A 299 33.85 -11.83 -0.13
N PHE A 300 32.70 -11.18 0.06
CA PHE A 300 31.43 -11.70 -0.41
C PHE A 300 31.04 -11.15 -1.78
N CYS A 301 30.54 -12.05 -2.64
CA CYS A 301 29.86 -11.69 -3.88
C CYS A 301 28.69 -12.66 -4.09
N GLY A 302 27.46 -12.17 -4.27
CA GLY A 302 26.31 -13.04 -4.47
C GLY A 302 24.96 -12.34 -4.45
N SER A 303 23.89 -13.14 -4.55
CA SER A 303 22.53 -12.64 -4.50
C SER A 303 22.13 -12.14 -3.10
N ARG A 304 21.02 -11.34 -3.03
CA ARG A 304 20.46 -10.90 -1.76
C ARG A 304 20.18 -12.06 -0.80
N LYS A 305 19.66 -13.19 -1.30
CA LYS A 305 19.37 -14.39 -0.49
C LYS A 305 20.64 -14.98 0.12
N MET A 306 21.73 -15.05 -0.65
CA MET A 306 23.03 -15.54 -0.17
C MET A 306 23.63 -14.58 0.86
N LEU A 307 23.51 -13.27 0.65
CA LEU A 307 23.98 -12.26 1.59
C LEU A 307 23.21 -12.35 2.92
N LEU A 308 21.89 -12.46 2.88
CA LEU A 308 21.05 -12.62 4.08
C LEU A 308 21.45 -13.86 4.90
N SER A 309 21.76 -14.98 4.26
CA SER A 309 22.23 -16.18 4.98
C SER A 309 23.57 -15.98 5.68
N ARG A 310 24.42 -15.08 5.19
CA ARG A 310 25.74 -14.78 5.77
C ARG A 310 25.75 -13.67 6.81
N ILE A 311 24.78 -12.74 6.78
CA ILE A 311 24.70 -11.63 7.76
C ILE A 311 24.75 -12.14 9.22
N TYR A 312 24.21 -13.32 9.45
CA TYR A 312 24.13 -13.92 10.78
C TYR A 312 25.22 -14.98 11.08
N SER A 313 26.07 -15.35 10.11
CA SER A 313 26.91 -16.55 10.26
C SER A 313 28.43 -16.34 10.32
N ILE A 314 29.00 -15.19 9.95
CA ILE A 314 30.44 -15.21 9.60
C ILE A 314 31.33 -14.16 10.31
N ASP A 315 30.83 -13.04 10.80
CA ASP A 315 31.74 -12.05 11.39
C ASP A 315 31.15 -11.37 12.61
N GLN A 316 31.84 -11.44 13.73
CA GLN A 316 31.46 -10.79 14.99
C GLN A 316 31.90 -9.31 15.05
N SER A 317 32.52 -8.77 14.00
CA SER A 317 33.07 -7.39 13.96
C SER A 317 32.02 -6.30 13.78
N GLU A 318 30.85 -6.62 13.21
CA GLU A 318 29.70 -5.71 13.08
C GLU A 318 28.42 -6.37 13.56
N ASP A 319 27.59 -5.60 14.29
CA ASP A 319 26.25 -6.05 14.71
C ASP A 319 25.41 -6.44 13.47
N PRO A 320 24.81 -7.65 13.45
CA PRO A 320 23.93 -8.09 12.38
C PRO A 320 22.80 -7.10 12.05
N ALA A 321 22.28 -6.38 13.05
CA ALA A 321 21.27 -5.36 12.88
C ALA A 321 21.79 -4.15 12.08
N ILE A 322 23.02 -3.76 12.28
CA ILE A 322 23.67 -2.68 11.51
C ILE A 322 23.81 -3.11 10.04
N ARG A 323 24.27 -4.34 9.80
CA ARG A 323 24.41 -4.89 8.44
C ARG A 323 23.09 -4.94 7.70
N MET A 324 21.99 -5.32 8.39
CA MET A 324 20.68 -5.35 7.77
C MET A 324 20.18 -3.96 7.38
N ARG A 325 20.41 -2.94 8.21
CA ARG A 325 20.08 -1.54 7.90
C ARG A 325 20.84 -1.04 6.68
N ILE A 326 22.13 -1.34 6.60
CA ILE A 326 22.97 -1.02 5.44
C ILE A 326 22.39 -1.64 4.17
N LEU A 327 22.01 -2.92 4.23
CA LEU A 327 21.42 -3.61 3.09
C LEU A 327 20.10 -2.98 2.65
N MET A 328 19.22 -2.64 3.60
CA MET A 328 17.93 -2.01 3.29
C MET A 328 18.11 -0.61 2.69
N ALA A 329 19.05 0.18 3.23
CA ALA A 329 19.37 1.51 2.70
C ALA A 329 19.96 1.41 1.28
N LEU A 330 20.84 0.43 1.05
CA LEU A 330 21.43 0.17 -0.27
C LEU A 330 20.36 -0.24 -1.29
N ASP A 331 19.42 -1.11 -0.90
CA ASP A 331 18.30 -1.54 -1.75
C ASP A 331 17.38 -0.36 -2.12
N LYS A 332 17.04 0.47 -1.13
CA LYS A 332 16.22 1.67 -1.34
C LYS A 332 16.89 2.63 -2.32
N LYS A 333 18.16 2.96 -2.08
CA LYS A 333 18.91 3.90 -2.94
C LYS A 333 19.12 3.35 -4.34
N PHE A 334 19.38 2.06 -4.47
CA PHE A 334 19.52 1.40 -5.77
C PHE A 334 18.23 1.50 -6.60
N LYS A 335 17.08 1.27 -5.96
CA LYS A 335 15.77 1.40 -6.61
C LYS A 335 15.49 2.85 -7.04
N GLU A 336 15.87 3.84 -6.23
CA GLU A 336 15.75 5.27 -6.57
C GLU A 336 16.57 5.62 -7.82
N VAL A 337 17.79 5.08 -7.93
CA VAL A 337 18.72 5.41 -9.02
C VAL A 337 18.44 4.63 -10.30
N PHE A 338 18.15 3.35 -10.22
CA PHE A 338 18.05 2.45 -11.36
C PHE A 338 16.64 1.94 -11.67
N GLY A 339 15.64 2.25 -10.82
CA GLY A 339 14.24 1.88 -11.05
C GLY A 339 13.91 0.38 -10.90
N ARG A 340 14.80 -0.43 -10.31
CA ARG A 340 14.63 -1.88 -10.17
C ARG A 340 15.22 -2.48 -8.89
#